data_02c247d1a4821889034b32c96ae49d9a
#
_entry.id   02c247d1a4821889034b32c96ae49d9a
#
_cell.length_a   1.000
_cell.length_b   1.000
_cell.length_c   1.000
_cell.angle_alpha   90.00
_cell.angle_beta   90.00
_cell.angle_gamma   90.00
#
_symmetry.space_group_name_H-M   'P 1'
#
loop_
_entity.id
_entity.type
_entity.pdbx_description
1 polymer ?
#
loop_
_entity_poly.entity_id
_entity_poly.type
_entity_poly.pdbx_seq_one_letter_code
_entity_poly.pdbx_strand_id
1 'polypeptide(L)'
;MKKLIVAAMLVLGATSAFAGDSDALKAVMKAKTYAEAEALVKQNLGQFANDAEKAKAYNKLVDLGMKDFNDQQSIQQTNQLMKKNDPVDENVMNEGAYNALMNAIECYKYDQLPNAKGKVSPKFNGNATRVWGARQQLVNAGQTAAQNNKADDVLKYWGAFLDTDAEPLFASIDAKQKDGEKEYIGQVALFAARYAYQAKDAARCEKYCDIAMTSEKEAKDALNLKLYVMKDGLKTKEDSLNYVNKLKDLYAKDPSNEVMLDGLNSMYSALKMEKEQTELLDAAIAKDPKNFVALANKGMMYIQKNDANNAIKCLKQALEAKPDNVVVMTYLGACYNSKAGEIQAVQGRKVVYQEAIKVLDKAKELDPEKAQANWGYTRYQAYYGYYGPN
;
A
#
# COMPACT_ATOMS: atom_id res chain seq x y z
N MET A 1 -14.36 18.71 -26.78
CA MET A 1 -13.48 19.88 -26.92
C MET A 1 -14.01 21.00 -26.04
N LYS A 2 -13.50 21.15 -24.81
CA LYS A 2 -13.72 22.34 -23.99
C LYS A 2 -12.34 22.86 -23.62
N LYS A 3 -11.98 24.01 -24.19
CA LYS A 3 -10.75 24.75 -23.94
C LYS A 3 -10.80 25.31 -22.53
N LEU A 4 -9.89 24.87 -21.66
CA LEU A 4 -9.59 25.58 -20.42
C LEU A 4 -8.79 26.84 -20.79
N ILE A 5 -9.42 27.99 -20.60
CA ILE A 5 -8.76 29.29 -20.66
C ILE A 5 -8.12 29.49 -19.29
N VAL A 6 -6.79 29.36 -19.25
CA VAL A 6 -6.00 29.82 -18.10
C VAL A 6 -5.88 31.34 -18.24
N ALA A 7 -6.64 32.06 -17.44
CA ALA A 7 -6.50 33.50 -17.31
C ALA A 7 -5.23 33.80 -16.50
N ALA A 8 -4.14 34.11 -17.19
CA ALA A 8 -2.96 34.72 -16.59
C ALA A 8 -3.32 36.14 -16.18
N MET A 9 -3.56 36.37 -14.90
CA MET A 9 -3.57 37.72 -14.35
C MET A 9 -2.13 38.24 -14.31
N LEU A 10 -1.78 39.03 -15.32
CA LEU A 10 -0.62 39.90 -15.29
C LEU A 10 -0.91 41.05 -14.31
N VAL A 11 -0.48 40.86 -13.06
CA VAL A 11 -0.33 42.00 -12.14
C VAL A 11 0.96 42.72 -12.53
N LEU A 12 0.82 43.77 -13.32
CA LEU A 12 1.88 44.76 -13.53
C LEU A 12 2.10 45.53 -12.22
N GLY A 13 2.84 44.94 -11.29
CA GLY A 13 3.45 45.65 -10.17
C GLY A 13 4.68 46.38 -10.66
N ALA A 14 4.70 47.69 -10.54
CA ALA A 14 5.83 48.55 -10.81
C ALA A 14 7.06 48.04 -10.05
N THR A 15 8.02 47.42 -10.75
CA THR A 15 9.30 47.01 -10.19
C THR A 15 10.15 48.25 -9.99
N SER A 16 10.12 48.83 -8.80
CA SER A 16 11.26 49.64 -8.34
C SER A 16 12.45 48.68 -8.25
N ALA A 17 13.47 48.98 -9.06
CA ALA A 17 14.75 48.26 -9.01
C ALA A 17 15.44 48.60 -7.68
N PHE A 18 15.10 47.89 -6.62
CA PHE A 18 15.83 47.92 -5.36
C PHE A 18 17.11 47.10 -5.55
N ALA A 19 18.28 47.76 -5.42
CA ALA A 19 19.59 47.16 -5.49
C ALA A 19 19.97 46.35 -4.24
N GLY A 20 19.01 45.83 -3.48
CA GLY A 20 19.23 45.04 -2.27
C GLY A 20 18.08 44.10 -1.92
N ASP A 21 18.33 43.19 -1.00
CA ASP A 21 17.29 42.28 -0.48
C ASP A 21 16.15 43.06 0.22
N SER A 22 14.91 42.57 0.06
CA SER A 22 13.74 43.13 0.75
C SER A 22 13.88 43.05 2.27
N ASP A 23 13.14 43.87 3.00
CA ASP A 23 13.16 43.83 4.46
C ASP A 23 12.60 42.49 4.98
N ALA A 24 11.67 41.90 4.26
CA ALA A 24 11.16 40.58 4.53
C ALA A 24 12.29 39.55 4.49
N LEU A 25 13.11 39.51 3.43
CA LEU A 25 14.25 38.61 3.32
C LEU A 25 15.30 38.90 4.39
N LYS A 26 15.65 40.15 4.62
CA LYS A 26 16.60 40.54 5.66
C LYS A 26 16.19 40.03 7.05
N ALA A 27 14.90 40.05 7.38
CA ALA A 27 14.38 39.52 8.63
C ALA A 27 14.63 37.98 8.71
N VAL A 28 14.27 37.24 7.67
CA VAL A 28 14.52 35.79 7.62
C VAL A 28 16.01 35.44 7.74
N MET A 29 16.87 36.18 7.04
CA MET A 29 18.32 35.91 7.05
C MET A 29 18.97 36.17 8.41
N LYS A 30 18.38 37.00 9.27
CA LYS A 30 18.84 37.28 10.65
C LYS A 30 18.43 36.21 11.66
N ALA A 31 17.43 35.40 11.34
CA ALA A 31 16.92 34.37 12.24
C ALA A 31 18.02 33.36 12.61
N LYS A 32 18.07 32.98 13.88
CA LYS A 32 19.09 32.07 14.43
C LYS A 32 18.59 30.65 14.63
N THR A 33 17.27 30.46 14.70
CA THR A 33 16.63 29.16 14.88
C THR A 33 15.70 28.84 13.70
N TYR A 34 15.48 27.55 13.46
CA TYR A 34 14.59 27.09 12.42
C TYR A 34 13.15 27.64 12.64
N ALA A 35 12.62 27.54 13.86
CA ALA A 35 11.27 27.98 14.18
C ALA A 35 11.04 29.48 13.94
N GLU A 36 12.06 30.32 14.30
CA GLU A 36 12.01 31.76 14.03
C GLU A 36 12.00 32.06 12.53
N ALA A 37 12.90 31.40 11.78
CA ALA A 37 13.00 31.59 10.33
C ALA A 37 11.73 31.11 9.62
N GLU A 38 11.19 29.96 9.99
CA GLU A 38 9.94 29.41 9.42
C GLU A 38 8.75 30.32 9.64
N ALA A 39 8.58 30.84 10.86
CA ALA A 39 7.52 31.79 11.18
C ALA A 39 7.62 33.04 10.31
N LEU A 40 8.83 33.60 10.15
CA LEU A 40 9.08 34.76 9.29
C LEU A 40 8.82 34.47 7.81
N VAL A 41 9.19 33.31 7.31
CA VAL A 41 8.90 32.90 5.91
C VAL A 41 7.42 32.79 5.71
N LYS A 42 6.69 32.11 6.58
CA LYS A 42 5.23 31.96 6.50
C LYS A 42 4.51 33.30 6.54
N GLN A 43 4.92 34.20 7.43
CA GLN A 43 4.33 35.53 7.59
C GLN A 43 4.58 36.44 6.38
N ASN A 44 5.76 36.35 5.77
CA ASN A 44 6.22 37.26 4.74
C ASN A 44 6.23 36.69 3.32
N LEU A 45 5.62 35.52 3.08
CA LEU A 45 5.70 34.82 1.77
C LEU A 45 5.27 35.70 0.59
N GLY A 46 4.25 36.55 0.77
CA GLY A 46 3.75 37.51 -0.22
C GLY A 46 4.53 38.83 -0.29
N GLN A 47 5.51 39.06 0.60
CA GLN A 47 6.26 40.32 0.70
C GLN A 47 7.68 40.21 0.14
N PHE A 48 8.10 39.01 -0.26
CA PHE A 48 9.38 38.81 -0.98
C PHE A 48 9.29 39.47 -2.36
N ALA A 49 10.34 40.19 -2.72
CA ALA A 49 10.37 40.97 -3.95
C ALA A 49 10.27 40.14 -5.24
N ASN A 50 10.72 38.93 -5.22
CA ASN A 50 10.73 37.99 -6.37
C ASN A 50 10.98 36.54 -5.92
N ASP A 51 10.92 35.62 -6.89
CA ASP A 51 11.11 34.18 -6.62
C ASP A 51 12.55 33.84 -6.18
N ALA A 52 13.56 34.62 -6.60
CA ALA A 52 14.92 34.41 -6.12
C ALA A 52 15.06 34.75 -4.62
N GLU A 53 14.30 35.69 -4.10
CA GLU A 53 14.24 35.94 -2.63
C GLU A 53 13.53 34.81 -1.89
N LYS A 54 12.44 34.28 -2.47
CA LYS A 54 11.78 33.09 -1.90
C LYS A 54 12.75 31.91 -1.85
N ALA A 55 13.47 31.64 -2.93
CA ALA A 55 14.51 30.60 -2.95
C ALA A 55 15.57 30.80 -1.86
N LYS A 56 16.07 32.05 -1.67
CA LYS A 56 17.02 32.37 -0.58
C LYS A 56 16.40 32.15 0.79
N ALA A 57 15.14 32.53 1.00
CA ALA A 57 14.44 32.35 2.28
C ALA A 57 14.28 30.86 2.62
N TYR A 58 13.85 30.04 1.65
CA TYR A 58 13.76 28.59 1.84
C TYR A 58 15.15 27.96 2.01
N ASN A 59 16.19 28.41 1.30
CA ASN A 59 17.55 27.96 1.54
C ASN A 59 18.04 28.26 2.95
N LYS A 60 17.67 29.40 3.55
CA LYS A 60 17.96 29.66 4.96
C LYS A 60 17.33 28.64 5.90
N LEU A 61 16.10 28.17 5.59
CA LEU A 61 15.47 27.08 6.34
C LEU A 61 16.22 25.76 6.15
N VAL A 62 16.71 25.47 4.93
CA VAL A 62 17.60 24.31 4.70
C VAL A 62 18.85 24.39 5.55
N ASP A 63 19.49 25.56 5.60
CA ASP A 63 20.72 25.76 6.37
C ASP A 63 20.51 25.49 7.87
N LEU A 64 19.41 25.99 8.43
CA LEU A 64 19.08 25.79 9.84
C LEU A 64 18.67 24.34 10.14
N GLY A 65 17.84 23.70 9.30
CA GLY A 65 17.50 22.31 9.46
C GLY A 65 18.73 21.38 9.33
N MET A 66 19.59 21.64 8.36
CA MET A 66 20.86 20.89 8.23
C MET A 66 21.81 21.11 9.40
N LYS A 67 21.81 22.30 10.00
CA LYS A 67 22.58 22.56 11.21
C LYS A 67 22.11 21.67 12.36
N ASP A 68 20.80 21.65 12.62
CA ASP A 68 20.21 20.84 13.69
C ASP A 68 20.48 19.34 13.46
N PHE A 69 20.32 18.85 12.23
CA PHE A 69 20.67 17.48 11.85
C PHE A 69 22.16 17.16 12.04
N ASN A 70 23.06 17.97 11.48
CA ASN A 70 24.49 17.70 11.49
C ASN A 70 25.09 17.80 12.89
N ASP A 71 24.62 18.72 13.74
CA ASP A 71 25.10 18.86 15.11
C ASP A 71 24.85 17.56 15.89
N GLN A 72 23.66 16.98 15.79
CA GLN A 72 23.31 15.72 16.46
C GLN A 72 24.01 14.52 15.83
N GLN A 73 24.09 14.46 14.51
CA GLN A 73 24.82 13.39 13.80
C GLN A 73 26.30 13.38 14.17
N SER A 74 26.93 14.54 14.35
CA SER A 74 28.32 14.65 14.76
C SER A 74 28.55 14.09 16.17
N ILE A 75 27.61 14.32 17.12
CA ILE A 75 27.66 13.71 18.45
C ILE A 75 27.58 12.20 18.34
N GLN A 76 26.61 11.68 17.55
CA GLN A 76 26.42 10.26 17.33
C GLN A 76 27.67 9.58 16.74
N GLN A 77 28.28 10.17 15.72
CA GLN A 77 29.50 9.67 15.09
C GLN A 77 30.68 9.71 16.06
N THR A 78 30.83 10.78 16.87
CA THR A 78 31.87 10.90 17.89
C THR A 78 31.70 9.81 18.95
N ASN A 79 30.48 9.55 19.39
CA ASN A 79 30.20 8.47 20.34
C ASN A 79 30.63 7.10 19.80
N GLN A 80 30.32 6.81 18.52
CA GLN A 80 30.71 5.55 17.89
C GLN A 80 32.24 5.41 17.78
N LEU A 81 32.94 6.47 17.33
CA LEU A 81 34.36 6.43 17.10
C LEU A 81 35.18 6.39 18.41
N MET A 82 34.75 7.16 19.40
CA MET A 82 35.50 7.36 20.65
C MET A 82 34.93 6.53 21.81
N LYS A 83 33.88 5.68 21.56
CA LYS A 83 33.18 4.90 22.58
C LYS A 83 32.67 5.77 23.74
N LYS A 84 32.14 6.96 23.39
CA LYS A 84 31.52 7.89 24.31
C LYS A 84 29.99 7.67 24.31
N ASN A 85 29.31 8.27 25.30
CA ASN A 85 27.87 8.24 25.45
C ASN A 85 27.34 9.67 25.66
N ASP A 86 27.83 10.64 24.90
CA ASP A 86 27.28 11.99 24.93
C ASP A 86 25.83 11.96 24.46
N PRO A 87 24.89 12.70 25.09
CA PRO A 87 23.49 12.64 24.75
C PRO A 87 23.23 13.15 23.32
N VAL A 88 22.51 12.36 22.53
CA VAL A 88 22.01 12.72 21.20
C VAL A 88 20.53 13.02 21.32
N ASP A 89 20.11 14.19 20.85
CA ASP A 89 18.68 14.51 20.73
C ASP A 89 18.16 14.04 19.38
N GLU A 90 17.61 12.80 19.38
CA GLU A 90 17.07 12.19 18.17
C GLU A 90 15.88 12.98 17.59
N ASN A 91 15.09 13.66 18.42
CA ASN A 91 13.98 14.47 17.90
C ASN A 91 14.50 15.69 17.14
N VAL A 92 15.52 16.39 17.68
CA VAL A 92 16.16 17.51 16.97
C VAL A 92 16.81 17.02 15.67
N MET A 93 17.48 15.88 15.69
CA MET A 93 18.11 15.29 14.51
C MET A 93 17.07 14.96 13.42
N ASN A 94 15.99 14.27 13.78
CA ASN A 94 14.97 13.80 12.84
C ASN A 94 14.13 14.96 12.30
N GLU A 95 13.75 15.92 13.15
CA GLU A 95 13.06 17.14 12.71
C GLU A 95 13.97 18.01 11.83
N GLY A 96 15.23 18.15 12.17
CA GLY A 96 16.23 18.87 11.36
C GLY A 96 16.35 18.26 9.97
N ALA A 97 16.47 16.93 9.88
CA ALA A 97 16.51 16.19 8.62
C ALA A 97 15.24 16.39 7.76
N TYR A 98 14.06 16.24 8.38
CA TYR A 98 12.77 16.45 7.72
C TYR A 98 12.64 17.88 7.20
N ASN A 99 12.91 18.85 8.05
CA ASN A 99 12.78 20.27 7.73
C ASN A 99 13.75 20.68 6.61
N ALA A 100 15.00 20.21 6.66
CA ALA A 100 15.98 20.47 5.60
C ALA A 100 15.52 19.91 4.25
N LEU A 101 15.03 18.66 4.22
CA LEU A 101 14.53 18.02 3.02
C LEU A 101 13.34 18.78 2.40
N MET A 102 12.31 19.03 3.20
CA MET A 102 11.09 19.66 2.69
C MET A 102 11.35 21.09 2.19
N ASN A 103 12.20 21.85 2.89
CA ASN A 103 12.55 23.21 2.47
C ASN A 103 13.52 23.24 1.28
N ALA A 104 14.34 22.19 1.08
CA ALA A 104 15.17 22.09 -0.11
C ALA A 104 14.33 21.91 -1.38
N ILE A 105 13.22 21.18 -1.28
CA ILE A 105 12.25 21.00 -2.38
C ILE A 105 11.56 22.33 -2.68
N GLU A 106 11.10 23.05 -1.66
CA GLU A 106 10.48 24.38 -1.87
C GLU A 106 11.51 25.39 -2.43
N CYS A 107 12.74 25.39 -1.92
CA CYS A 107 13.82 26.19 -2.48
C CYS A 107 14.03 25.88 -3.96
N TYR A 108 14.12 24.60 -4.33
CA TYR A 108 14.31 24.17 -5.72
C TYR A 108 13.20 24.68 -6.62
N LYS A 109 11.94 24.60 -6.22
CA LYS A 109 10.78 25.08 -7.01
C LYS A 109 10.97 26.54 -7.43
N TYR A 110 11.35 27.42 -6.49
CA TYR A 110 11.55 28.82 -6.77
C TYR A 110 12.87 29.13 -7.49
N ASP A 111 13.94 28.37 -7.20
CA ASP A 111 15.26 28.56 -7.78
C ASP A 111 15.32 28.20 -9.28
N GLN A 112 14.40 27.32 -9.73
CA GLN A 112 14.27 26.96 -11.14
C GLN A 112 13.40 27.93 -11.96
N LEU A 113 12.81 28.96 -11.34
CA LEU A 113 11.99 29.92 -12.06
C LEU A 113 12.83 30.97 -12.80
N PRO A 114 12.38 31.47 -13.95
CA PRO A 114 13.11 32.49 -14.70
C PRO A 114 13.10 33.84 -13.96
N ASN A 115 14.18 34.55 -13.99
CA ASN A 115 14.28 35.91 -13.46
C ASN A 115 13.52 36.91 -14.38
N ALA A 116 13.48 38.19 -13.97
CA ALA A 116 12.81 39.27 -14.71
C ALA A 116 13.30 39.42 -16.19
N LYS A 117 14.46 38.85 -16.56
CA LYS A 117 15.01 38.84 -17.94
C LYS A 117 14.67 37.53 -18.68
N GLY A 118 13.81 36.67 -18.11
CA GLY A 118 13.44 35.39 -18.71
C GLY A 118 14.54 34.30 -18.58
N LYS A 119 15.63 34.54 -17.86
CA LYS A 119 16.75 33.60 -17.73
C LYS A 119 16.61 32.78 -16.44
N VAL A 120 16.70 31.44 -16.57
CA VAL A 120 16.83 30.52 -15.45
C VAL A 120 18.30 30.45 -15.03
N SER A 121 18.61 30.69 -13.75
CA SER A 121 19.96 30.71 -13.23
C SER A 121 19.96 30.21 -11.77
N PRO A 122 19.84 28.88 -11.57
CA PRO A 122 19.75 28.28 -10.23
C PRO A 122 21.01 28.51 -9.43
N LYS A 123 20.84 28.77 -8.13
CA LYS A 123 21.94 29.02 -7.18
C LYS A 123 22.07 27.93 -6.10
N PHE A 124 21.02 27.14 -5.93
CA PHE A 124 20.92 26.21 -4.80
C PHE A 124 20.87 24.74 -5.22
N ASN A 125 21.31 24.41 -6.45
CA ASN A 125 21.38 23.02 -6.94
C ASN A 125 22.19 22.08 -6.02
N GLY A 126 23.16 22.61 -5.26
CA GLY A 126 23.93 21.86 -4.28
C GLY A 126 23.10 21.33 -3.10
N ASN A 127 21.88 21.80 -2.90
CA ASN A 127 20.99 21.27 -1.88
C ASN A 127 20.67 19.79 -2.10
N ALA A 128 20.60 19.32 -3.34
CA ALA A 128 20.37 17.89 -3.65
C ALA A 128 21.33 16.98 -2.86
N THR A 129 22.64 17.22 -2.98
CA THR A 129 23.66 16.43 -2.30
C THR A 129 23.66 16.67 -0.78
N ARG A 130 23.42 17.92 -0.36
CA ARG A 130 23.39 18.28 1.07
C ARG A 130 22.30 17.54 1.84
N VAL A 131 21.08 17.49 1.29
CA VAL A 131 19.94 16.89 2.00
C VAL A 131 19.75 15.41 1.71
N TRP A 132 20.59 14.79 0.84
CA TRP A 132 20.47 13.37 0.53
C TRP A 132 20.66 12.48 1.77
N GLY A 133 21.69 12.74 2.58
CA GLY A 133 21.88 12.02 3.84
C GLY A 133 20.77 12.28 4.87
N ALA A 134 20.25 13.50 4.92
CA ALA A 134 19.09 13.83 5.76
C ALA A 134 17.84 13.07 5.32
N ARG A 135 17.59 12.91 4.00
CA ARG A 135 16.50 12.09 3.48
C ARG A 135 16.63 10.62 3.92
N GLN A 136 17.83 10.06 3.84
CA GLN A 136 18.08 8.68 4.29
C GLN A 136 17.87 8.52 5.81
N GLN A 137 18.19 9.54 6.62
CA GLN A 137 17.90 9.52 8.06
C GLN A 137 16.42 9.34 8.38
N LEU A 138 15.50 9.77 7.50
CA LEU A 138 14.07 9.61 7.72
C LEU A 138 13.61 8.15 7.73
N VAL A 139 14.37 7.23 7.15
CA VAL A 139 14.11 5.79 7.27
C VAL A 139 14.29 5.35 8.73
N ASN A 140 15.40 5.74 9.37
CA ASN A 140 15.67 5.45 10.79
C ASN A 140 14.66 6.16 11.70
N ALA A 141 14.35 7.42 11.40
CA ALA A 141 13.36 8.21 12.14
C ALA A 141 11.98 7.53 12.16
N GLY A 142 11.51 7.08 11.00
CA GLY A 142 10.26 6.34 10.90
C GLY A 142 10.30 4.98 11.62
N GLN A 143 11.43 4.27 11.59
CA GLN A 143 11.61 3.02 12.33
C GLN A 143 11.56 3.25 13.85
N THR A 144 12.23 4.28 14.36
CA THR A 144 12.17 4.67 15.78
C THR A 144 10.74 5.07 16.17
N ALA A 145 10.05 5.82 15.32
CA ALA A 145 8.65 6.19 15.53
C ALA A 145 7.75 4.95 15.60
N ALA A 146 7.95 3.96 14.72
CA ALA A 146 7.19 2.71 14.72
C ALA A 146 7.43 1.88 16.00
N GLN A 147 8.67 1.78 16.46
CA GLN A 147 9.03 1.11 17.72
C GLN A 147 8.38 1.78 18.94
N ASN A 148 8.19 3.09 18.88
CA ASN A 148 7.55 3.89 19.92
C ASN A 148 6.02 4.04 19.76
N ASN A 149 5.40 3.33 18.81
CA ASN A 149 3.97 3.38 18.48
C ASN A 149 3.46 4.78 18.11
N LYS A 150 4.30 5.62 17.49
CA LYS A 150 3.95 6.97 17.05
C LYS A 150 3.55 6.97 15.57
N ALA A 151 2.32 6.56 15.28
CA ALA A 151 1.84 6.35 13.92
C ALA A 151 1.94 7.60 13.02
N ASP A 152 1.65 8.80 13.56
CA ASP A 152 1.73 10.06 12.81
C ASP A 152 3.17 10.38 12.42
N ASP A 153 4.14 10.16 13.33
CA ASP A 153 5.56 10.36 13.05
C ASP A 153 6.07 9.34 12.02
N VAL A 154 5.57 8.09 12.05
CA VAL A 154 5.88 7.09 11.02
C VAL A 154 5.46 7.58 9.64
N LEU A 155 4.21 8.04 9.50
CA LEU A 155 3.70 8.55 8.22
C LEU A 155 4.36 9.86 7.80
N LYS A 156 4.82 10.67 8.77
CA LYS A 156 5.60 11.88 8.50
C LYS A 156 6.96 11.54 7.90
N TYR A 157 7.75 10.71 8.57
CA TYR A 157 9.14 10.47 8.18
C TYR A 157 9.25 9.51 7.00
N TRP A 158 8.62 8.32 7.07
CA TRP A 158 8.63 7.39 5.93
C TRP A 158 7.89 7.97 4.74
N GLY A 159 6.78 8.70 4.99
CA GLY A 159 6.07 9.42 3.93
C GLY A 159 6.97 10.41 3.20
N ALA A 160 7.68 11.29 3.94
CA ALA A 160 8.60 12.23 3.33
C ALA A 160 9.73 11.53 2.55
N PHE A 161 10.28 10.42 3.06
CA PHE A 161 11.27 9.63 2.35
C PHE A 161 10.73 9.09 1.02
N LEU A 162 9.55 8.46 1.04
CA LEU A 162 8.93 7.82 -0.13
C LEU A 162 8.41 8.83 -1.15
N ASP A 163 7.76 9.89 -0.67
CA ASP A 163 7.11 10.89 -1.53
C ASP A 163 8.11 11.75 -2.29
N THR A 164 9.35 11.84 -1.81
CA THR A 164 10.40 12.67 -2.39
C THR A 164 11.36 11.92 -3.31
N ASP A 165 11.17 10.62 -3.52
CA ASP A 165 12.09 9.81 -4.34
C ASP A 165 12.19 10.30 -5.78
N ALA A 166 11.08 10.71 -6.38
CA ALA A 166 11.00 11.19 -7.75
C ALA A 166 11.13 12.72 -7.89
N GLU A 167 11.48 13.45 -6.80
CA GLU A 167 11.58 14.90 -6.86
C GLU A 167 12.69 15.35 -7.82
N PRO A 168 12.42 16.34 -8.70
CA PRO A 168 13.41 16.85 -9.65
C PRO A 168 14.70 17.35 -9.00
N LEU A 169 14.64 17.80 -7.76
CA LEU A 169 15.81 18.16 -6.96
C LEU A 169 16.88 17.07 -7.01
N PHE A 170 16.48 15.79 -6.96
CA PHE A 170 17.38 14.65 -6.90
C PHE A 170 17.76 14.07 -8.27
N ALA A 171 17.43 14.76 -9.37
CA ALA A 171 17.81 14.30 -10.70
C ALA A 171 19.33 14.16 -10.91
N SER A 172 20.13 14.98 -10.19
CA SER A 172 21.60 14.97 -10.25
C SER A 172 22.28 13.97 -9.30
N ILE A 173 21.53 13.27 -8.46
CA ILE A 173 22.11 12.28 -7.54
C ILE A 173 22.58 11.05 -8.32
N ASP A 174 23.77 10.57 -7.98
CA ASP A 174 24.41 9.43 -8.65
C ASP A 174 23.53 8.17 -8.59
N ALA A 175 23.49 7.43 -9.70
CA ALA A 175 22.67 6.24 -9.85
C ALA A 175 23.01 5.17 -8.79
N LYS A 176 24.29 5.01 -8.41
CA LYS A 176 24.71 4.06 -7.38
C LYS A 176 24.15 4.39 -6.00
N GLN A 177 24.06 5.70 -5.68
CA GLN A 177 23.45 6.13 -4.41
C GLN A 177 21.95 5.81 -4.38
N LYS A 178 21.25 6.01 -5.51
CA LYS A 178 19.83 5.64 -5.65
C LYS A 178 19.64 4.12 -5.67
N ASP A 179 20.53 3.39 -6.32
CA ASP A 179 20.44 1.91 -6.37
C ASP A 179 20.57 1.28 -4.98
N GLY A 180 21.37 1.88 -4.08
CA GLY A 180 21.45 1.43 -2.68
C GLY A 180 20.11 1.48 -1.92
N GLU A 181 19.19 2.35 -2.32
CA GLU A 181 17.84 2.44 -1.70
C GLU A 181 16.91 1.33 -2.16
N LYS A 182 17.15 0.74 -3.34
CA LYS A 182 16.32 -0.35 -3.89
C LYS A 182 16.25 -1.58 -2.98
N GLU A 183 17.26 -1.81 -2.16
CA GLU A 183 17.31 -2.94 -1.24
C GLU A 183 16.27 -2.85 -0.12
N TYR A 184 15.84 -1.64 0.27
CA TYR A 184 14.96 -1.43 1.41
C TYR A 184 13.73 -0.56 1.14
N ILE A 185 13.68 0.20 0.04
CA ILE A 185 12.55 1.10 -0.25
C ILE A 185 11.21 0.37 -0.32
N GLY A 186 11.20 -0.84 -0.90
CA GLY A 186 9.99 -1.68 -0.95
C GLY A 186 9.48 -2.05 0.42
N GLN A 187 10.36 -2.44 1.33
CA GLN A 187 10.02 -2.78 2.71
C GLN A 187 9.49 -1.56 3.48
N VAL A 188 10.18 -0.41 3.38
CA VAL A 188 9.71 0.85 4.00
C VAL A 188 8.34 1.22 3.48
N ALA A 189 8.13 1.12 2.16
CA ALA A 189 6.85 1.43 1.52
C ALA A 189 5.73 0.49 1.99
N LEU A 190 5.97 -0.82 2.10
CA LEU A 190 4.98 -1.77 2.60
C LEU A 190 4.58 -1.48 4.05
N PHE A 191 5.55 -1.16 4.92
CA PHE A 191 5.24 -0.78 6.29
C PHE A 191 4.49 0.55 6.35
N ALA A 192 4.93 1.57 5.62
CA ALA A 192 4.22 2.85 5.53
C ALA A 192 2.78 2.69 5.02
N ALA A 193 2.55 1.79 4.04
CA ALA A 193 1.22 1.47 3.54
C ALA A 193 0.31 0.89 4.65
N ARG A 194 0.84 0.01 5.50
CA ARG A 194 0.10 -0.56 6.64
C ARG A 194 -0.30 0.52 7.65
N TYR A 195 0.59 1.47 7.95
CA TYR A 195 0.27 2.61 8.81
C TYR A 195 -0.75 3.55 8.17
N ALA A 196 -0.63 3.83 6.87
CA ALA A 196 -1.62 4.62 6.13
C ALA A 196 -3.01 3.94 6.14
N TYR A 197 -3.07 2.61 5.99
CA TYR A 197 -4.31 1.84 6.13
C TYR A 197 -4.92 2.00 7.53
N GLN A 198 -4.13 1.86 8.60
CA GLN A 198 -4.60 2.04 9.98
C GLN A 198 -5.11 3.47 10.23
N ALA A 199 -4.47 4.48 9.62
CA ALA A 199 -4.90 5.87 9.64
C ALA A 199 -6.12 6.17 8.74
N LYS A 200 -6.67 5.16 8.03
CA LYS A 200 -7.76 5.28 7.06
C LYS A 200 -7.44 6.20 5.88
N ASP A 201 -6.16 6.36 5.55
CA ASP A 201 -5.68 7.09 4.39
C ASP A 201 -5.47 6.13 3.21
N ALA A 202 -6.57 5.80 2.54
CA ALA A 202 -6.57 4.87 1.41
C ALA A 202 -5.66 5.34 0.28
N ALA A 203 -5.62 6.66 0.01
CA ALA A 203 -4.81 7.22 -1.08
C ALA A 203 -3.31 7.01 -0.83
N ARG A 204 -2.82 7.30 0.38
CA ARG A 204 -1.43 7.03 0.74
C ARG A 204 -1.14 5.53 0.79
N CYS A 205 -2.07 4.72 1.32
CA CYS A 205 -1.91 3.28 1.34
C CYS A 205 -1.71 2.71 -0.06
N GLU A 206 -2.56 3.06 -1.02
CA GLU A 206 -2.44 2.61 -2.41
C GLU A 206 -1.14 3.09 -3.05
N LYS A 207 -0.76 4.36 -2.86
CA LYS A 207 0.49 4.93 -3.37
C LYS A 207 1.71 4.16 -2.87
N TYR A 208 1.77 3.87 -1.57
CA TYR A 208 2.91 3.17 -0.99
C TYR A 208 2.91 1.69 -1.34
N CYS A 209 1.74 1.06 -1.53
CA CYS A 209 1.67 -0.28 -2.12
C CYS A 209 2.26 -0.30 -3.54
N ASP A 210 2.01 0.72 -4.38
CA ASP A 210 2.59 0.80 -5.73
C ASP A 210 4.13 0.86 -5.68
N ILE A 211 4.70 1.60 -4.73
CA ILE A 211 6.14 1.64 -4.51
C ILE A 211 6.65 0.27 -4.02
N ALA A 212 5.98 -0.33 -3.05
CA ALA A 212 6.37 -1.63 -2.50
C ALA A 212 6.32 -2.76 -3.56
N MET A 213 5.37 -2.70 -4.50
CA MET A 213 5.27 -3.65 -5.61
C MET A 213 6.44 -3.60 -6.59
N THR A 214 7.30 -2.58 -6.55
CA THR A 214 8.54 -2.55 -7.35
C THR A 214 9.62 -3.49 -6.80
N SER A 215 9.50 -3.95 -5.56
CA SER A 215 10.37 -4.93 -4.92
C SER A 215 9.76 -6.33 -5.07
N GLU A 216 10.51 -7.26 -5.66
CA GLU A 216 10.05 -8.64 -5.85
C GLU A 216 9.63 -9.31 -4.53
N LYS A 217 10.34 -9.00 -3.45
CA LYS A 217 10.11 -9.58 -2.12
C LYS A 217 8.80 -9.10 -1.49
N GLU A 218 8.45 -7.83 -1.65
CA GLU A 218 7.27 -7.21 -1.04
C GLU A 218 6.06 -7.18 -1.97
N ALA A 219 6.24 -7.43 -3.27
CA ALA A 219 5.22 -7.25 -4.31
C ALA A 219 3.91 -7.98 -4.02
N LYS A 220 3.98 -9.22 -3.53
CA LYS A 220 2.79 -10.03 -3.22
C LYS A 220 1.99 -9.44 -2.06
N ASP A 221 2.66 -9.09 -0.98
CA ASP A 221 2.00 -8.54 0.22
C ASP A 221 1.44 -7.15 -0.05
N ALA A 222 2.18 -6.32 -0.80
CA ALA A 222 1.74 -5.00 -1.21
C ALA A 222 0.50 -5.05 -2.11
N LEU A 223 0.48 -5.99 -3.07
CA LEU A 223 -0.69 -6.20 -3.92
C LEU A 223 -1.91 -6.63 -3.11
N ASN A 224 -1.74 -7.58 -2.20
CA ASN A 224 -2.83 -8.05 -1.35
C ASN A 224 -3.42 -6.91 -0.50
N LEU A 225 -2.56 -6.10 0.12
CA LEU A 225 -3.00 -4.93 0.90
C LEU A 225 -3.73 -3.92 0.00
N LYS A 226 -3.18 -3.62 -1.18
CA LYS A 226 -3.79 -2.68 -2.13
C LYS A 226 -5.18 -3.14 -2.55
N LEU A 227 -5.33 -4.42 -2.93
CA LEU A 227 -6.61 -5.00 -3.34
C LEU A 227 -7.61 -4.98 -2.19
N TYR A 228 -7.15 -5.22 -0.96
CA TYR A 228 -8.00 -5.14 0.23
C TYR A 228 -8.54 -3.72 0.45
N VAL A 229 -7.67 -2.71 0.43
CA VAL A 229 -8.04 -1.29 0.61
C VAL A 229 -9.00 -0.83 -0.48
N MET A 230 -8.72 -1.17 -1.73
CA MET A 230 -9.62 -0.86 -2.84
C MET A 230 -11.00 -1.49 -2.68
N LYS A 231 -11.06 -2.74 -2.20
CA LYS A 231 -12.33 -3.44 -1.95
C LYS A 231 -13.11 -2.79 -0.80
N ASP A 232 -12.43 -2.40 0.27
CA ASP A 232 -13.04 -1.74 1.44
C ASP A 232 -13.62 -0.36 1.07
N GLY A 233 -13.06 0.30 0.06
CA GLY A 233 -13.53 1.59 -0.46
C GLY A 233 -14.75 1.53 -1.39
N LEU A 234 -15.26 0.34 -1.76
CA LEU A 234 -16.38 0.20 -2.70
C LEU A 234 -17.70 0.66 -2.06
N LYS A 235 -18.30 1.70 -2.61
CA LYS A 235 -19.58 2.26 -2.12
C LYS A 235 -20.71 2.15 -3.13
N THR A 236 -20.38 2.11 -4.41
CA THR A 236 -21.34 2.10 -5.50
C THR A 236 -21.13 0.90 -6.43
N LYS A 237 -22.13 0.63 -7.26
CA LYS A 237 -22.00 -0.38 -8.32
C LYS A 237 -20.91 0.01 -9.33
N GLU A 238 -20.77 1.31 -9.60
CA GLU A 238 -19.75 1.83 -10.50
C GLU A 238 -18.33 1.58 -9.94
N ASP A 239 -18.10 1.86 -8.64
CA ASP A 239 -16.83 1.53 -7.97
C ASP A 239 -16.52 0.04 -8.09
N SER A 240 -17.53 -0.80 -7.88
CA SER A 240 -17.39 -2.26 -8.00
C SER A 240 -17.01 -2.70 -9.42
N LEU A 241 -17.60 -2.10 -10.45
CA LEU A 241 -17.27 -2.40 -11.84
C LEU A 241 -15.87 -1.91 -12.21
N ASN A 242 -15.48 -0.73 -11.73
CA ASN A 242 -14.11 -0.20 -11.91
C ASN A 242 -13.08 -1.10 -11.24
N TYR A 243 -13.37 -1.60 -10.04
CA TYR A 243 -12.52 -2.56 -9.34
C TYR A 243 -12.40 -3.88 -10.11
N VAL A 244 -13.51 -4.42 -10.63
CA VAL A 244 -13.50 -5.62 -11.49
C VAL A 244 -12.61 -5.41 -12.71
N ASN A 245 -12.72 -4.26 -13.41
CA ASN A 245 -11.88 -3.97 -14.57
C ASN A 245 -10.40 -3.95 -14.20
N LYS A 246 -10.06 -3.33 -13.08
CA LYS A 246 -8.66 -3.32 -12.59
C LYS A 246 -8.15 -4.71 -12.25
N LEU A 247 -8.96 -5.53 -11.58
CA LEU A 247 -8.61 -6.93 -11.30
C LEU A 247 -8.41 -7.74 -12.60
N LYS A 248 -9.26 -7.52 -13.62
CA LYS A 248 -9.12 -8.17 -14.93
C LYS A 248 -7.77 -7.82 -15.59
N ASP A 249 -7.40 -6.54 -15.58
CA ASP A 249 -6.15 -6.08 -16.16
C ASP A 249 -4.93 -6.67 -15.44
N LEU A 250 -5.00 -6.78 -14.12
CA LEU A 250 -3.95 -7.39 -13.31
C LEU A 250 -3.87 -8.91 -13.53
N TYR A 251 -5.02 -9.60 -13.54
CA TYR A 251 -5.09 -11.03 -13.78
C TYR A 251 -4.64 -11.41 -15.19
N ALA A 252 -4.92 -10.57 -16.19
CA ALA A 252 -4.42 -10.79 -17.55
C ALA A 252 -2.90 -10.74 -17.65
N LYS A 253 -2.23 -9.96 -16.79
CA LYS A 253 -0.76 -9.88 -16.70
C LYS A 253 -0.16 -11.07 -15.96
N ASP A 254 -0.84 -11.57 -14.94
CA ASP A 254 -0.44 -12.74 -14.15
C ASP A 254 -1.64 -13.69 -13.92
N PRO A 255 -1.97 -14.54 -14.91
CA PRO A 255 -3.08 -15.48 -14.80
C PRO A 255 -2.84 -16.65 -13.83
N SER A 256 -1.66 -16.74 -13.22
CA SER A 256 -1.35 -17.70 -12.16
C SER A 256 -1.67 -17.19 -10.75
N ASN A 257 -2.02 -15.92 -10.63
CA ASN A 257 -2.28 -15.28 -9.35
C ASN A 257 -3.63 -15.71 -8.76
N GLU A 258 -3.59 -16.62 -7.81
CA GLU A 258 -4.78 -17.17 -7.14
C GLU A 258 -5.59 -16.09 -6.40
N VAL A 259 -4.96 -15.04 -5.88
CA VAL A 259 -5.64 -13.95 -5.16
C VAL A 259 -6.49 -13.13 -6.12
N MET A 260 -5.97 -12.83 -7.31
CA MET A 260 -6.73 -12.10 -8.34
C MET A 260 -7.88 -12.94 -8.90
N LEU A 261 -7.65 -14.24 -9.11
CA LEU A 261 -8.69 -15.16 -9.53
C LEU A 261 -9.85 -15.21 -8.53
N ASP A 262 -9.52 -15.36 -7.24
CA ASP A 262 -10.53 -15.40 -6.17
C ASP A 262 -11.23 -14.04 -6.02
N GLY A 263 -10.50 -12.94 -6.11
CA GLY A 263 -11.04 -11.59 -6.09
C GLY A 263 -12.05 -11.35 -7.22
N LEU A 264 -11.71 -11.71 -8.46
CA LEU A 264 -12.61 -11.62 -9.61
C LEU A 264 -13.86 -12.50 -9.43
N ASN A 265 -13.65 -13.75 -9.02
CA ASN A 265 -14.76 -14.67 -8.76
C ASN A 265 -15.74 -14.11 -7.72
N SER A 266 -15.20 -13.58 -6.61
CA SER A 266 -16.00 -12.98 -5.53
C SER A 266 -16.78 -11.76 -6.01
N MET A 267 -16.17 -10.89 -6.82
CA MET A 267 -16.82 -9.70 -7.38
C MET A 267 -17.91 -10.07 -8.39
N TYR A 268 -17.65 -11.02 -9.28
CA TYR A 268 -18.66 -11.49 -10.22
C TYR A 268 -19.86 -12.11 -9.52
N SER A 269 -19.62 -12.90 -8.46
CA SER A 269 -20.71 -13.46 -7.63
C SER A 269 -21.53 -12.35 -6.97
N ALA A 270 -20.87 -11.35 -6.33
CA ALA A 270 -21.53 -10.23 -5.67
C ALA A 270 -22.36 -9.36 -6.64
N LEU A 271 -21.87 -9.17 -7.85
CA LEU A 271 -22.53 -8.41 -8.91
C LEU A 271 -23.53 -9.23 -9.73
N LYS A 272 -23.70 -10.53 -9.42
CA LYS A 272 -24.56 -11.48 -10.17
C LYS A 272 -24.18 -11.61 -11.65
N MET A 273 -22.88 -11.52 -11.95
CA MET A 273 -22.30 -11.67 -13.28
C MET A 273 -21.96 -13.14 -13.54
N GLU A 274 -23.00 -13.99 -13.60
CA GLU A 274 -22.85 -15.46 -13.63
C GLU A 274 -22.11 -15.97 -14.87
N LYS A 275 -22.31 -15.31 -16.01
CA LYS A 275 -21.63 -15.68 -17.26
C LYS A 275 -20.14 -15.48 -17.15
N GLU A 276 -19.72 -14.27 -16.74
CA GLU A 276 -18.32 -13.89 -16.58
C GLU A 276 -17.64 -14.73 -15.48
N GLN A 277 -18.37 -15.05 -14.41
CA GLN A 277 -17.89 -15.93 -13.36
C GLN A 277 -17.60 -17.34 -13.89
N THR A 278 -18.53 -17.89 -14.67
CA THR A 278 -18.38 -19.22 -15.27
C THR A 278 -17.21 -19.26 -16.25
N GLU A 279 -17.14 -18.28 -17.15
CA GLU A 279 -16.05 -18.17 -18.14
C GLU A 279 -14.67 -18.05 -17.48
N LEU A 280 -14.56 -17.24 -16.41
CA LEU A 280 -13.33 -17.08 -15.63
C LEU A 280 -12.83 -18.41 -15.05
N LEU A 281 -13.73 -19.12 -14.35
CA LEU A 281 -13.39 -20.37 -13.68
C LEU A 281 -13.08 -21.49 -14.68
N ASP A 282 -13.85 -21.57 -15.78
CA ASP A 282 -13.61 -22.54 -16.84
C ASP A 282 -12.30 -22.31 -17.56
N ALA A 283 -11.94 -21.08 -17.85
CA ALA A 283 -10.65 -20.74 -18.44
C ALA A 283 -9.48 -21.10 -17.51
N ALA A 284 -9.62 -20.82 -16.20
CA ALA A 284 -8.59 -21.17 -15.24
C ALA A 284 -8.39 -22.68 -15.11
N ILE A 285 -9.49 -23.47 -15.09
CA ILE A 285 -9.44 -24.95 -15.03
C ILE A 285 -8.91 -25.52 -16.35
N ALA A 286 -9.26 -24.94 -17.49
CA ALA A 286 -8.73 -25.39 -18.79
C ALA A 286 -7.23 -25.20 -18.90
N LYS A 287 -6.70 -24.11 -18.32
CA LYS A 287 -5.26 -23.82 -18.26
C LYS A 287 -4.52 -24.72 -17.26
N ASP A 288 -5.10 -24.91 -16.09
CA ASP A 288 -4.58 -25.77 -15.03
C ASP A 288 -5.71 -26.62 -14.43
N PRO A 289 -5.88 -27.89 -14.88
CA PRO A 289 -6.89 -28.80 -14.38
C PRO A 289 -6.82 -29.12 -12.88
N LYS A 290 -5.72 -28.75 -12.21
CA LYS A 290 -5.51 -28.88 -10.76
C LYS A 290 -5.56 -27.55 -10.04
N ASN A 291 -6.02 -26.47 -10.68
CA ASN A 291 -6.16 -25.18 -10.04
C ASN A 291 -7.18 -25.25 -8.89
N PHE A 292 -6.65 -25.32 -7.67
CA PHE A 292 -7.44 -25.48 -6.45
C PHE A 292 -8.48 -24.39 -6.30
N VAL A 293 -8.08 -23.11 -6.49
CA VAL A 293 -8.96 -21.95 -6.29
C VAL A 293 -10.12 -21.97 -7.28
N ALA A 294 -9.83 -22.24 -8.56
CA ALA A 294 -10.85 -22.31 -9.58
C ALA A 294 -11.84 -23.47 -9.34
N LEU A 295 -11.32 -24.65 -8.97
CA LEU A 295 -12.16 -25.83 -8.68
C LEU A 295 -13.02 -25.63 -7.44
N ALA A 296 -12.46 -25.09 -6.35
CA ALA A 296 -13.19 -24.82 -5.12
C ALA A 296 -14.30 -23.78 -5.38
N ASN A 297 -13.98 -22.67 -6.04
CA ASN A 297 -14.94 -21.62 -6.38
C ASN A 297 -16.04 -22.11 -7.33
N LYS A 298 -15.70 -22.97 -8.30
CA LYS A 298 -16.70 -23.57 -9.18
C LYS A 298 -17.62 -24.53 -8.42
N GLY A 299 -17.09 -25.28 -7.46
CA GLY A 299 -17.88 -26.08 -6.54
C GLY A 299 -18.87 -25.22 -5.73
N MET A 300 -18.41 -24.10 -5.18
CA MET A 300 -19.25 -23.15 -4.46
C MET A 300 -20.34 -22.53 -5.34
N MET A 301 -20.02 -22.18 -6.59
CA MET A 301 -21.00 -21.69 -7.55
C MET A 301 -22.11 -22.72 -7.81
N TYR A 302 -21.78 -24.01 -7.94
CA TYR A 302 -22.77 -25.07 -8.08
C TYR A 302 -23.60 -25.28 -6.81
N ILE A 303 -23.03 -25.12 -5.62
CA ILE A 303 -23.81 -25.13 -4.35
C ILE A 303 -24.88 -24.03 -4.37
N GLN A 304 -24.52 -22.81 -4.77
CA GLN A 304 -25.46 -21.69 -4.87
C GLN A 304 -26.59 -21.95 -5.87
N LYS A 305 -26.33 -22.77 -6.90
CA LYS A 305 -27.31 -23.21 -7.89
C LYS A 305 -28.08 -24.45 -7.47
N ASN A 306 -27.90 -24.97 -6.27
CA ASN A 306 -28.45 -26.23 -5.77
C ASN A 306 -28.10 -27.45 -6.64
N ASP A 307 -26.98 -27.42 -7.35
CA ASP A 307 -26.48 -28.53 -8.16
C ASP A 307 -25.43 -29.33 -7.37
N ALA A 308 -25.90 -30.19 -6.48
CA ALA A 308 -25.07 -31.00 -5.62
C ALA A 308 -24.12 -31.93 -6.42
N ASN A 309 -24.55 -32.44 -7.59
CA ASN A 309 -23.75 -33.37 -8.38
C ASN A 309 -22.52 -32.71 -8.97
N ASN A 310 -22.65 -31.56 -9.61
CA ASN A 310 -21.53 -30.80 -10.15
C ASN A 310 -20.65 -30.19 -9.05
N ALA A 311 -21.25 -29.74 -7.92
CA ALA A 311 -20.52 -29.29 -6.75
C ALA A 311 -19.60 -30.39 -6.21
N ILE A 312 -20.11 -31.60 -5.96
CA ILE A 312 -19.34 -32.77 -5.50
C ILE A 312 -18.16 -33.05 -6.45
N LYS A 313 -18.41 -33.03 -7.77
CA LYS A 313 -17.33 -33.26 -8.76
C LYS A 313 -16.21 -32.24 -8.62
N CYS A 314 -16.51 -30.96 -8.60
CA CYS A 314 -15.50 -29.90 -8.51
C CYS A 314 -14.79 -29.91 -7.15
N LEU A 315 -15.49 -30.11 -6.03
CA LEU A 315 -14.89 -30.13 -4.70
C LEU A 315 -14.00 -31.35 -4.49
N LYS A 316 -14.33 -32.51 -5.07
CA LYS A 316 -13.44 -33.69 -5.07
C LYS A 316 -12.13 -33.38 -5.81
N GLN A 317 -12.22 -32.80 -7.00
CA GLN A 317 -11.03 -32.43 -7.77
C GLN A 317 -10.20 -31.36 -7.02
N ALA A 318 -10.84 -30.42 -6.33
CA ALA A 318 -10.13 -29.47 -5.47
C ALA A 318 -9.35 -30.17 -4.34
N LEU A 319 -9.93 -31.20 -3.71
CA LEU A 319 -9.25 -32.01 -2.69
C LEU A 319 -8.17 -32.94 -3.26
N GLU A 320 -8.19 -33.26 -4.54
CA GLU A 320 -7.06 -33.94 -5.19
C GLU A 320 -5.83 -33.01 -5.28
N ALA A 321 -6.06 -31.69 -5.45
CA ALA A 321 -5.00 -30.70 -5.48
C ALA A 321 -4.51 -30.29 -4.07
N LYS A 322 -5.43 -30.14 -3.10
CA LYS A 322 -5.13 -29.79 -1.70
C LYS A 322 -5.89 -30.73 -0.74
N PRO A 323 -5.34 -31.95 -0.44
CA PRO A 323 -6.05 -33.02 0.27
C PRO A 323 -6.47 -32.72 1.70
N ASP A 324 -5.84 -31.72 2.34
CA ASP A 324 -6.05 -31.42 3.77
C ASP A 324 -6.85 -30.11 3.98
N ASN A 325 -7.57 -29.64 2.96
CA ASN A 325 -8.37 -28.44 3.07
C ASN A 325 -9.72 -28.69 3.77
N VAL A 326 -9.78 -28.36 5.06
CA VAL A 326 -10.95 -28.59 5.93
C VAL A 326 -12.20 -27.85 5.46
N VAL A 327 -12.04 -26.66 4.90
CA VAL A 327 -13.16 -25.85 4.39
C VAL A 327 -13.83 -26.56 3.22
N VAL A 328 -13.06 -27.02 2.25
CA VAL A 328 -13.57 -27.75 1.08
C VAL A 328 -14.18 -29.10 1.50
N MET A 329 -13.56 -29.80 2.48
CA MET A 329 -14.16 -31.03 3.04
C MET A 329 -15.52 -30.80 3.64
N THR A 330 -15.68 -29.68 4.38
CA THR A 330 -16.95 -29.30 5.01
C THR A 330 -18.04 -29.05 3.97
N TYR A 331 -17.73 -28.32 2.90
CA TYR A 331 -18.67 -28.09 1.79
C TYR A 331 -18.98 -29.38 1.03
N LEU A 332 -18.01 -30.23 0.79
CA LEU A 332 -18.22 -31.53 0.14
C LEU A 332 -19.15 -32.42 0.97
N GLY A 333 -18.95 -32.45 2.30
CA GLY A 333 -19.84 -33.16 3.20
C GLY A 333 -21.28 -32.62 3.18
N ALA A 334 -21.43 -31.29 3.13
CA ALA A 334 -22.75 -30.65 2.99
C ALA A 334 -23.44 -31.03 1.65
N CYS A 335 -22.68 -31.06 0.55
CA CYS A 335 -23.20 -31.49 -0.75
C CYS A 335 -23.66 -32.96 -0.75
N TYR A 336 -22.89 -33.83 -0.08
CA TYR A 336 -23.34 -35.23 0.08
C TYR A 336 -24.61 -35.34 0.92
N ASN A 337 -24.72 -34.58 2.01
CA ASN A 337 -25.97 -34.55 2.82
C ASN A 337 -27.18 -34.06 1.98
N SER A 338 -26.98 -33.00 1.18
CA SER A 338 -28.05 -32.52 0.28
C SER A 338 -28.44 -33.60 -0.74
N LYS A 339 -27.47 -34.19 -1.42
CA LYS A 339 -27.69 -35.27 -2.39
C LYS A 339 -28.40 -36.47 -1.77
N ALA A 340 -28.03 -36.86 -0.54
CA ALA A 340 -28.70 -37.95 0.15
C ALA A 340 -30.17 -37.65 0.40
N GLY A 341 -30.50 -36.39 0.74
CA GLY A 341 -31.88 -35.94 0.94
C GLY A 341 -32.79 -36.05 -0.29
N GLU A 342 -32.22 -36.04 -1.50
CA GLU A 342 -32.95 -36.18 -2.76
C GLU A 342 -33.28 -37.65 -3.11
N ILE A 343 -32.62 -38.61 -2.45
CA ILE A 343 -32.77 -40.05 -2.75
C ILE A 343 -33.89 -40.64 -1.92
N GLN A 344 -34.92 -41.22 -2.58
CA GLN A 344 -36.04 -41.84 -1.88
C GLN A 344 -35.69 -43.19 -1.24
N ALA A 345 -34.87 -44.00 -1.91
CA ALA A 345 -34.46 -45.32 -1.44
C ALA A 345 -33.50 -45.23 -0.23
N VAL A 346 -33.92 -45.80 0.90
CA VAL A 346 -33.16 -45.76 2.18
C VAL A 346 -31.73 -46.25 2.00
N GLN A 347 -31.52 -47.37 1.33
CA GLN A 347 -30.17 -47.93 1.13
C GLN A 347 -29.32 -46.99 0.28
N GLY A 348 -29.89 -46.34 -0.74
CA GLY A 348 -29.20 -45.35 -1.56
C GLY A 348 -28.77 -44.13 -0.74
N ARG A 349 -29.65 -43.62 0.12
CA ARG A 349 -29.34 -42.51 1.06
C ARG A 349 -28.17 -42.85 1.96
N LYS A 350 -28.19 -44.04 2.57
CA LYS A 350 -27.13 -44.51 3.48
C LYS A 350 -25.77 -44.54 2.79
N VAL A 351 -25.67 -44.98 1.55
CA VAL A 351 -24.41 -44.97 0.80
C VAL A 351 -23.84 -43.55 0.65
N VAL A 352 -24.70 -42.58 0.35
CA VAL A 352 -24.26 -41.18 0.18
C VAL A 352 -23.90 -40.53 1.52
N TYR A 353 -24.68 -40.81 2.60
CA TYR A 353 -24.30 -40.33 3.94
C TYR A 353 -22.96 -40.92 4.42
N GLN A 354 -22.64 -42.14 4.04
CA GLN A 354 -21.37 -42.76 4.39
C GLN A 354 -20.18 -41.99 3.76
N GLU A 355 -20.32 -41.52 2.51
CA GLU A 355 -19.32 -40.63 1.89
C GLU A 355 -19.21 -39.28 2.63
N ALA A 356 -20.33 -38.70 3.07
CA ALA A 356 -20.33 -37.50 3.90
C ALA A 356 -19.58 -37.69 5.21
N ILE A 357 -19.87 -38.80 5.93
CA ILE A 357 -19.22 -39.16 7.19
C ILE A 357 -17.70 -39.26 6.99
N LYS A 358 -17.25 -40.00 5.97
CA LYS A 358 -15.84 -40.20 5.70
C LYS A 358 -15.07 -38.90 5.52
N VAL A 359 -15.60 -37.96 4.74
CA VAL A 359 -14.93 -36.67 4.50
C VAL A 359 -14.97 -35.75 5.72
N LEU A 360 -16.08 -35.77 6.47
CA LEU A 360 -16.26 -34.94 7.67
C LEU A 360 -15.53 -35.47 8.91
N ASP A 361 -15.31 -36.78 9.01
CA ASP A 361 -14.44 -37.36 10.02
C ASP A 361 -12.98 -36.95 9.77
N LYS A 362 -12.53 -36.94 8.49
CA LYS A 362 -11.22 -36.41 8.16
C LYS A 362 -11.10 -34.92 8.47
N ALA A 363 -12.14 -34.10 8.18
CA ALA A 363 -12.19 -32.69 8.56
C ALA A 363 -12.03 -32.49 10.07
N LYS A 364 -12.70 -33.32 10.88
CA LYS A 364 -12.58 -33.30 12.34
C LYS A 364 -11.17 -33.68 12.84
N GLU A 365 -10.53 -34.64 12.20
CA GLU A 365 -9.16 -35.05 12.55
C GLU A 365 -8.15 -33.90 12.31
N LEU A 366 -8.33 -33.17 11.19
CA LEU A 366 -7.43 -32.08 10.79
C LEU A 366 -7.70 -30.76 11.53
N ASP A 367 -8.92 -30.53 11.99
CA ASP A 367 -9.36 -29.29 12.66
C ASP A 367 -10.30 -29.61 13.83
N PRO A 368 -9.81 -30.27 14.91
CA PRO A 368 -10.65 -30.68 16.03
C PRO A 368 -11.31 -29.51 16.75
N GLU A 369 -10.66 -28.37 16.78
CA GLU A 369 -11.14 -27.14 17.44
C GLU A 369 -12.05 -26.28 16.56
N LYS A 370 -12.29 -26.68 15.32
CA LYS A 370 -13.11 -25.94 14.35
C LYS A 370 -12.58 -24.53 14.04
N ALA A 371 -11.26 -24.38 14.06
CA ALA A 371 -10.61 -23.10 13.79
C ALA A 371 -10.70 -22.68 12.31
N GLN A 372 -10.73 -23.66 11.39
CA GLN A 372 -10.78 -23.44 9.95
C GLN A 372 -12.21 -23.49 9.38
N ALA A 373 -13.06 -24.41 9.88
CA ALA A 373 -14.44 -24.55 9.42
C ALA A 373 -15.35 -25.16 10.47
N ASN A 374 -16.62 -24.74 10.47
CA ASN A 374 -17.63 -25.30 11.36
C ASN A 374 -18.23 -26.61 10.79
N TRP A 375 -17.43 -27.64 10.72
CA TRP A 375 -17.83 -28.96 10.21
C TRP A 375 -18.78 -29.73 11.13
N GLY A 376 -18.89 -29.35 12.40
CA GLY A 376 -19.57 -30.14 13.45
C GLY A 376 -21.05 -30.41 13.16
N TYR A 377 -21.80 -29.38 12.78
CA TYR A 377 -23.23 -29.54 12.46
C TYR A 377 -23.45 -30.38 11.20
N THR A 378 -22.66 -30.14 10.17
CA THR A 378 -22.73 -30.90 8.89
C THR A 378 -22.43 -32.38 9.14
N ARG A 379 -21.43 -32.67 10.01
CA ARG A 379 -21.09 -34.02 10.43
C ARG A 379 -22.24 -34.69 11.22
N TYR A 380 -22.83 -33.96 12.16
CA TYR A 380 -24.02 -34.45 12.89
C TYR A 380 -25.15 -34.84 11.91
N GLN A 381 -25.45 -34.01 10.93
CA GLN A 381 -26.47 -34.32 9.93
C GLN A 381 -26.15 -35.60 9.15
N ALA A 382 -24.91 -35.84 8.77
CA ALA A 382 -24.49 -37.05 8.08
C ALA A 382 -24.71 -38.30 8.93
N TYR A 383 -24.30 -38.26 10.19
CA TYR A 383 -24.52 -39.37 11.15
C TYR A 383 -25.98 -39.61 11.43
N TYR A 384 -26.74 -38.55 11.65
CA TYR A 384 -28.20 -38.67 11.88
C TYR A 384 -28.89 -39.26 10.65
N GLY A 385 -28.54 -38.85 9.44
CA GLY A 385 -29.11 -39.41 8.21
C GLY A 385 -28.70 -40.86 7.96
N TYR A 386 -27.55 -41.28 8.43
CA TYR A 386 -27.10 -42.69 8.29
C TYR A 386 -27.71 -43.63 9.34
N TYR A 387 -27.74 -43.23 10.61
CA TYR A 387 -28.14 -44.07 11.76
C TYR A 387 -29.53 -43.76 12.29
N GLY A 388 -30.10 -42.63 11.95
CA GLY A 388 -31.40 -42.18 12.46
C GLY A 388 -32.57 -43.03 11.97
N PRO A 389 -33.76 -42.87 12.58
CA PRO A 389 -34.95 -43.57 12.14
C PRO A 389 -35.29 -43.20 10.69
N ASN A 390 -35.62 -44.19 9.90
CA ASN A 390 -35.94 -44.07 8.47
C ASN A 390 -37.38 -43.62 8.27
#